data_bdbf7474cf12a9e33f002e6fc0b4ca17
#
_entry.id   bdbf7474cf12a9e33f002e6fc0b4ca17
#
_cell.length_a   1.000
_cell.length_b   1.000
_cell.length_c   1.000
_cell.angle_alpha   90.00
_cell.angle_beta   90.00
_cell.angle_gamma   90.00
#
_symmetry.space_group_name_H-M   'P 1'
#
loop_
_entity.id
_entity.type
_entity.pdbx_description
1 polymer ?
#
loop_
_entity_poly.entity_id
_entity_poly.type
_entity_poly.pdbx_seq_one_letter_code
_entity_poly.pdbx_strand_id
1 'polypeptide(L)'
;MRRISSVYLSGPEPWTQGAADLMVRQRRLCEAAGVEALFAGDTPLVERDGSEAMARELYAAALASLRKADAVIANLTPWRGPSAHPTTAFEAGFASALGKPVFAYMNVLDEADAEYAARVESLIGSVLGEDGVLRDADETAIEDFGLPETVMLWAEARRFFCIVTPDPFGDVTGVELCLDAMKAYAD
;
A
#
# COMPACT_ATOMS: atom_id res chain seq x y z
N MET A 1 0.94 22.43 12.83
CA MET A 1 1.45 21.21 12.16
C MET A 1 2.02 21.59 10.80
N ARG A 2 2.94 20.80 10.21
CA ARG A 2 3.49 21.08 8.88
C ARG A 2 2.44 20.73 7.83
N ARG A 3 2.12 21.66 6.91
CA ARG A 3 1.19 21.42 5.81
C ARG A 3 1.75 20.30 4.91
N ILE A 4 0.93 19.31 4.58
CA ILE A 4 1.24 18.29 3.60
C ILE A 4 1.01 18.89 2.21
N SER A 5 2.07 19.05 1.43
CA SER A 5 2.04 19.62 0.08
C SER A 5 2.44 18.64 -1.00
N SER A 6 3.03 17.52 -0.60
CA SER A 6 3.44 16.43 -1.50
C SER A 6 3.20 15.08 -0.87
N VAL A 7 2.80 14.10 -1.67
CA VAL A 7 2.52 12.74 -1.25
C VAL A 7 3.21 11.73 -2.18
N TYR A 8 3.86 10.74 -1.60
CA TYR A 8 4.37 9.60 -2.33
C TYR A 8 3.30 8.51 -2.39
N LEU A 9 2.97 8.07 -3.59
CA LEU A 9 2.01 6.99 -3.83
C LEU A 9 2.78 5.68 -3.99
N SER A 10 2.66 4.82 -3.00
CA SER A 10 3.31 3.51 -2.93
C SER A 10 2.29 2.40 -3.15
N GLY A 11 2.56 1.49 -4.08
CA GLY A 11 1.65 0.39 -4.37
C GLY A 11 2.13 -0.53 -5.48
N PRO A 12 1.34 -1.57 -5.80
CA PRO A 12 1.64 -2.51 -6.87
C PRO A 12 1.36 -1.95 -8.27
N GLU A 13 0.81 -0.74 -8.39
CA GLU A 13 0.31 -0.15 -9.64
C GLU A 13 1.31 -0.23 -10.80
N PRO A 14 2.61 0.06 -10.62
CA PRO A 14 3.57 -0.02 -11.73
C PRO A 14 3.68 -1.40 -12.38
N TRP A 15 3.17 -2.43 -11.72
CA TRP A 15 3.21 -3.82 -12.15
C TRP A 15 1.87 -4.34 -12.67
N THR A 16 0.82 -3.52 -12.63
CA THR A 16 -0.53 -3.89 -13.06
C THR A 16 -0.77 -3.56 -14.54
N GLN A 17 -1.75 -4.22 -15.12
CA GLN A 17 -2.25 -3.84 -16.44
C GLN A 17 -2.95 -2.48 -16.33
N GLY A 18 -2.69 -1.56 -17.28
CA GLY A 18 -3.27 -0.22 -17.24
C GLY A 18 -2.59 0.75 -16.26
N ALA A 19 -1.41 0.39 -15.74
CA ALA A 19 -0.64 1.18 -14.78
C ALA A 19 -0.54 2.68 -15.15
N ALA A 20 -0.26 3.00 -16.41
CA ALA A 20 -0.10 4.38 -16.86
C ALA A 20 -1.38 5.21 -16.68
N ASP A 21 -2.53 4.66 -17.08
CA ASP A 21 -3.82 5.34 -16.95
C ASP A 21 -4.22 5.50 -15.48
N LEU A 22 -3.97 4.48 -14.66
CA LEU A 22 -4.23 4.51 -13.23
C LEU A 22 -3.39 5.60 -12.54
N MET A 23 -2.09 5.68 -12.82
CA MET A 23 -1.20 6.72 -12.27
C MET A 23 -1.63 8.12 -12.70
N VAL A 24 -2.12 8.30 -13.94
CA VAL A 24 -2.69 9.58 -14.40
C VAL A 24 -3.93 9.95 -13.59
N ARG A 25 -4.82 9.00 -13.31
CA ARG A 25 -6.01 9.23 -12.48
C ARG A 25 -5.63 9.62 -11.05
N GLN A 26 -4.72 8.89 -10.44
CA GLN A 26 -4.20 9.17 -9.09
C GLN A 26 -3.56 10.57 -9.01
N ARG A 27 -2.75 10.94 -10.01
CA ARG A 27 -2.14 12.29 -10.10
C ARG A 27 -3.20 13.39 -10.13
N ARG A 28 -4.25 13.23 -10.95
CA ARG A 28 -5.37 14.19 -11.02
C ARG A 28 -6.10 14.36 -9.70
N LEU A 29 -6.30 13.27 -8.94
CA LEU A 29 -6.90 13.33 -7.61
C LEU A 29 -6.03 14.14 -6.64
N CYS A 30 -4.72 13.90 -6.63
CA CYS A 30 -3.78 14.66 -5.81
C CYS A 30 -3.77 16.16 -6.20
N GLU A 31 -3.72 16.47 -7.48
CA GLU A 31 -3.78 17.85 -8.00
C GLU A 31 -5.08 18.56 -7.58
N ALA A 32 -6.23 17.88 -7.69
CA ALA A 32 -7.51 18.40 -7.25
C ALA A 32 -7.56 18.64 -5.72
N ALA A 33 -6.82 17.85 -4.95
CA ALA A 33 -6.65 18.04 -3.51
C ALA A 33 -5.59 19.12 -3.15
N GLY A 34 -4.90 19.69 -4.13
CA GLY A 34 -3.84 20.67 -3.94
C GLY A 34 -2.52 20.09 -3.42
N VAL A 35 -2.24 18.83 -3.75
CA VAL A 35 -1.08 18.06 -3.30
C VAL A 35 -0.28 17.55 -4.52
N GLU A 36 1.05 17.67 -4.49
CA GLU A 36 1.93 17.09 -5.51
C GLU A 36 2.00 15.57 -5.36
N ALA A 37 1.67 14.82 -6.42
CA ALA A 37 1.83 13.37 -6.43
C ALA A 37 3.24 12.97 -6.87
N LEU A 38 3.91 12.13 -6.09
CA LEU A 38 5.21 11.54 -6.37
C LEU A 38 5.08 10.01 -6.47
N PHE A 39 5.82 9.41 -7.40
CA PHE A 39 5.83 7.96 -7.64
C PHE A 39 7.25 7.42 -7.71
N ALA A 40 7.42 6.10 -7.56
CA ALA A 40 8.69 5.42 -7.80
C ALA A 40 9.18 5.54 -9.26
N GLY A 41 8.29 5.83 -10.18
CA GLY A 41 8.51 5.85 -11.62
C GLY A 41 8.27 7.20 -12.29
N ASP A 42 8.45 8.32 -11.59
CA ASP A 42 8.36 9.66 -12.23
C ASP A 42 9.50 9.90 -13.25
N THR A 43 10.54 9.10 -13.20
CA THR A 43 11.49 8.96 -14.31
C THR A 43 10.87 8.00 -15.33
N PRO A 44 10.73 8.38 -16.62
CA PRO A 44 10.23 7.46 -17.63
C PRO A 44 11.01 6.16 -17.55
N LEU A 45 10.32 5.02 -17.43
CA LEU A 45 10.91 3.70 -17.53
C LEU A 45 11.34 3.51 -18.99
N VAL A 46 12.44 4.14 -19.35
CA VAL A 46 13.14 3.86 -20.60
C VAL A 46 13.46 2.38 -20.55
N GLU A 47 13.16 1.68 -21.64
CA GLU A 47 13.28 0.26 -21.87
C GLU A 47 14.01 -0.51 -20.76
N ARG A 48 13.24 -1.27 -19.96
CA ARG A 48 13.77 -2.08 -18.87
C ARG A 48 14.66 -3.15 -19.48
N ASP A 49 15.96 -2.99 -19.34
CA ASP A 49 16.93 -3.99 -19.79
C ASP A 49 17.06 -5.18 -18.84
N GLY A 50 16.37 -5.13 -17.68
CA GLY A 50 16.41 -6.17 -16.65
C GLY A 50 17.75 -6.27 -15.93
N SER A 51 18.65 -5.31 -16.10
CA SER A 51 19.97 -5.33 -15.48
C SER A 51 19.93 -4.96 -13.99
N GLU A 52 20.94 -5.39 -13.24
CA GLU A 52 21.13 -4.96 -11.85
C GLU A 52 21.34 -3.44 -11.75
N ALA A 53 22.00 -2.83 -12.74
CA ALA A 53 22.20 -1.39 -12.80
C ALA A 53 20.85 -0.65 -12.84
N MET A 54 19.93 -1.06 -13.73
CA MET A 54 18.58 -0.53 -13.82
C MET A 54 17.82 -0.71 -12.49
N ALA A 55 17.90 -1.88 -11.85
CA ALA A 55 17.26 -2.12 -10.56
C ALA A 55 17.76 -1.15 -9.47
N ARG A 56 19.09 -0.87 -9.44
CA ARG A 56 19.66 0.11 -8.51
C ARG A 56 19.22 1.53 -8.79
N GLU A 57 19.06 1.91 -10.05
CA GLU A 57 18.55 3.23 -10.44
C GLU A 57 17.09 3.41 -10.03
N LEU A 58 16.25 2.40 -10.27
CA LEU A 58 14.84 2.40 -9.83
C LEU A 58 14.72 2.54 -8.29
N TYR A 59 15.52 1.77 -7.56
CA TYR A 59 15.58 1.88 -6.10
C TYR A 59 15.98 3.29 -5.64
N ALA A 60 17.04 3.85 -6.23
CA ALA A 60 17.52 5.17 -5.88
C ALA A 60 16.48 6.27 -6.18
N ALA A 61 15.79 6.18 -7.33
CA ALA A 61 14.74 7.10 -7.72
C ALA A 61 13.52 7.01 -6.78
N ALA A 62 13.08 5.80 -6.43
CA ALA A 62 11.99 5.59 -5.48
C ALA A 62 12.29 6.22 -4.13
N LEU A 63 13.48 5.96 -3.56
CA LEU A 63 13.88 6.53 -2.28
C LEU A 63 14.06 8.05 -2.33
N ALA A 64 14.52 8.61 -3.44
CA ALA A 64 14.63 10.05 -3.62
C ALA A 64 13.25 10.71 -3.59
N SER A 65 12.29 10.17 -4.34
CA SER A 65 10.89 10.64 -4.38
C SER A 65 10.23 10.51 -3.00
N LEU A 66 10.42 9.37 -2.33
CA LEU A 66 9.88 9.14 -0.99
C LEU A 66 10.46 10.12 0.04
N ARG A 67 11.79 10.39 -0.01
CA ARG A 67 12.40 11.39 0.87
C ARG A 67 11.89 12.81 0.63
N LYS A 68 11.57 13.17 -0.63
CA LYS A 68 11.00 14.47 -1.00
C LYS A 68 9.57 14.66 -0.45
N ALA A 69 8.75 13.62 -0.47
CA ALA A 69 7.35 13.67 -0.05
C ALA A 69 7.17 14.12 1.41
N ASP A 70 6.06 14.79 1.71
CA ASP A 70 5.67 15.14 3.08
C ASP A 70 4.92 14.01 3.78
N ALA A 71 4.24 13.15 3.01
CA ALA A 71 3.45 12.02 3.49
C ALA A 71 3.48 10.85 2.48
N VAL A 72 2.97 9.70 2.87
CA VAL A 72 2.82 8.52 1.99
C VAL A 72 1.38 8.05 2.00
N ILE A 73 0.85 7.70 0.83
CA ILE A 73 -0.34 6.87 0.67
C ILE A 73 0.13 5.50 0.22
N ALA A 74 -0.12 4.48 1.03
CA ALA A 74 0.26 3.09 0.78
C ALA A 74 -0.95 2.27 0.33
N ASN A 75 -0.90 1.76 -0.91
CA ASN A 75 -1.85 0.76 -1.40
C ASN A 75 -1.43 -0.62 -0.91
N LEU A 76 -2.08 -1.11 0.13
CA LEU A 76 -1.85 -2.41 0.75
C LEU A 76 -2.78 -3.50 0.21
N THR A 77 -3.36 -3.30 -0.98
CA THR A 77 -4.14 -4.33 -1.68
C THR A 77 -3.33 -5.63 -1.78
N PRO A 78 -3.90 -6.79 -1.43
CA PRO A 78 -3.22 -8.07 -1.46
C PRO A 78 -2.58 -8.35 -2.83
N TRP A 79 -1.30 -8.75 -2.82
CA TRP A 79 -0.51 -8.92 -4.03
C TRP A 79 0.18 -10.29 -4.07
N ARG A 80 -0.29 -11.18 -4.94
CA ARG A 80 0.27 -12.54 -5.11
C ARG A 80 0.35 -13.34 -3.82
N GLY A 81 -0.57 -13.07 -2.89
CA GLY A 81 -0.63 -13.69 -1.57
C GLY A 81 -1.60 -12.92 -0.67
N PRO A 82 -1.66 -13.26 0.62
CA PRO A 82 -2.61 -12.66 1.56
C PRO A 82 -2.26 -11.23 1.98
N SER A 83 -1.03 -10.78 1.76
CA SER A 83 -0.49 -9.50 2.22
C SER A 83 -0.17 -8.56 1.07
N ALA A 84 0.16 -7.32 1.40
CA ALA A 84 0.54 -6.27 0.49
C ALA A 84 1.79 -6.60 -0.35
N HIS A 85 2.01 -5.84 -1.42
CA HIS A 85 3.23 -5.91 -2.21
C HIS A 85 4.47 -5.63 -1.34
N PRO A 86 5.51 -6.49 -1.35
CA PRO A 86 6.68 -6.34 -0.47
C PRO A 86 7.39 -4.98 -0.58
N THR A 87 7.45 -4.39 -1.79
CA THR A 87 8.02 -3.06 -1.98
C THR A 87 7.19 -2.00 -1.25
N THR A 88 5.86 -2.09 -1.29
CA THR A 88 4.98 -1.16 -0.58
C THR A 88 5.19 -1.25 0.93
N ALA A 89 5.31 -2.46 1.47
CA ALA A 89 5.62 -2.68 2.89
C ALA A 89 6.97 -2.06 3.28
N PHE A 90 8.01 -2.25 2.45
CA PHE A 90 9.31 -1.63 2.66
C PHE A 90 9.22 -0.09 2.64
N GLU A 91 8.54 0.48 1.65
CA GLU A 91 8.42 1.93 1.49
C GLU A 91 7.62 2.57 2.61
N ALA A 92 6.53 1.93 3.07
CA ALA A 92 5.76 2.37 4.23
C ALA A 92 6.61 2.39 5.51
N GLY A 93 7.35 1.30 5.78
CA GLY A 93 8.26 1.23 6.91
C GLY A 93 9.41 2.24 6.83
N PHE A 94 9.95 2.47 5.63
CA PHE A 94 10.99 3.48 5.43
C PHE A 94 10.46 4.90 5.65
N ALA A 95 9.23 5.20 5.20
CA ALA A 95 8.58 6.49 5.45
C ALA A 95 8.38 6.72 6.95
N SER A 96 7.90 5.71 7.67
CA SER A 96 7.75 5.72 9.12
C SER A 96 9.07 6.05 9.83
N ALA A 97 10.15 5.38 9.46
CA ALA A 97 11.49 5.64 10.00
C ALA A 97 12.00 7.08 9.75
N LEU A 98 11.50 7.73 8.70
CA LEU A 98 11.74 9.15 8.41
C LEU A 98 10.78 10.10 9.14
N GLY A 99 9.87 9.59 9.96
CA GLY A 99 8.86 10.37 10.68
C GLY A 99 7.75 10.94 9.78
N LYS A 100 7.56 10.37 8.58
CA LYS A 100 6.52 10.80 7.66
C LYS A 100 5.21 10.07 7.98
N PRO A 101 4.04 10.76 8.00
CA PRO A 101 2.77 10.09 8.19
C PRO A 101 2.45 9.18 7.00
N VAL A 102 2.01 7.96 7.31
CA VAL A 102 1.54 6.97 6.35
C VAL A 102 0.02 6.88 6.44
N PHE A 103 -0.66 7.00 5.32
CA PHE A 103 -2.08 6.72 5.16
C PHE A 103 -2.20 5.48 4.27
N ALA A 104 -3.06 4.55 4.63
CA ALA A 104 -3.14 3.29 3.93
C ALA A 104 -4.57 2.97 3.47
N TYR A 105 -4.66 2.24 2.37
CA TYR A 105 -5.88 1.62 1.94
C TYR A 105 -5.60 0.23 1.37
N MET A 106 -6.65 -0.57 1.32
CA MET A 106 -6.66 -1.88 0.74
C MET A 106 -7.97 -2.08 -0.02
N ASN A 107 -7.88 -2.58 -1.23
CA ASN A 107 -9.02 -2.98 -2.03
C ASN A 107 -9.15 -4.51 -1.98
N VAL A 108 -10.35 -5.02 -1.76
CA VAL A 108 -10.68 -6.45 -1.76
C VAL A 108 -11.92 -6.73 -2.60
N LEU A 109 -12.08 -7.96 -3.07
CA LEU A 109 -13.23 -8.37 -3.87
C LEU A 109 -14.48 -8.62 -3.02
N ASP A 110 -14.28 -9.10 -1.80
CA ASP A 110 -15.35 -9.48 -0.87
C ASP A 110 -15.04 -8.95 0.54
N GLU A 111 -16.08 -8.69 1.32
CA GLU A 111 -15.95 -8.29 2.72
C GLU A 111 -15.26 -9.37 3.57
N ALA A 112 -15.44 -10.65 3.21
CA ALA A 112 -14.77 -11.76 3.85
C ALA A 112 -13.23 -11.69 3.72
N ASP A 113 -12.73 -11.02 2.67
CA ASP A 113 -11.29 -10.81 2.46
C ASP A 113 -10.73 -9.58 3.20
N ALA A 114 -11.56 -8.90 4.00
CA ALA A 114 -11.13 -7.68 4.70
C ALA A 114 -10.08 -7.96 5.80
N GLU A 115 -10.08 -9.15 6.40
CA GLU A 115 -9.14 -9.53 7.44
C GLU A 115 -7.96 -10.34 6.89
N TYR A 116 -6.77 -10.09 7.43
CA TYR A 116 -5.55 -10.78 7.02
C TYR A 116 -5.62 -12.30 7.25
N ALA A 117 -6.07 -12.74 8.44
CA ALA A 117 -6.19 -14.16 8.76
C ALA A 117 -7.15 -14.89 7.82
N ALA A 118 -8.29 -14.27 7.47
CA ALA A 118 -9.25 -14.82 6.53
C ALA A 118 -8.65 -15.02 5.13
N ARG A 119 -7.82 -14.09 4.66
CA ARG A 119 -7.11 -14.24 3.38
C ARG A 119 -6.06 -15.35 3.43
N VAL A 120 -5.35 -15.51 4.55
CA VAL A 120 -4.41 -16.63 4.75
C VAL A 120 -5.19 -17.95 4.71
N GLU A 121 -6.29 -18.05 5.46
CA GLU A 121 -7.14 -19.24 5.47
C GLU A 121 -7.66 -19.60 4.07
N SER A 122 -8.15 -18.63 3.32
CA SER A 122 -8.64 -18.83 1.95
C SER A 122 -7.57 -19.36 1.00
N LEU A 123 -6.30 -18.95 1.18
CA LEU A 123 -5.20 -19.29 0.27
C LEU A 123 -4.50 -20.60 0.60
N ILE A 124 -4.27 -20.88 1.87
CA ILE A 124 -3.45 -22.02 2.31
C ILE A 124 -4.15 -22.92 3.33
N GLY A 125 -5.33 -22.53 3.77
CA GLY A 125 -6.07 -23.21 4.82
C GLY A 125 -5.52 -22.90 6.21
N SER A 126 -6.37 -23.13 7.20
CA SER A 126 -5.99 -22.98 8.61
C SER A 126 -6.76 -23.93 9.51
N VAL A 127 -6.21 -24.19 10.69
CA VAL A 127 -6.86 -24.96 11.75
C VAL A 127 -6.68 -24.21 13.06
N LEU A 128 -7.79 -24.08 13.81
CA LEU A 128 -7.74 -23.54 15.16
C LEU A 128 -7.29 -24.63 16.11
N GLY A 129 -6.14 -24.43 16.76
CA GLY A 129 -5.60 -25.35 17.77
C GLY A 129 -6.42 -25.33 19.07
N GLU A 130 -6.24 -26.35 19.92
CA GLU A 130 -6.88 -26.42 21.24
C GLU A 130 -6.44 -25.27 22.17
N ASP A 131 -5.30 -24.68 21.91
CA ASP A 131 -4.74 -23.50 22.58
C ASP A 131 -5.33 -22.17 22.07
N GLY A 132 -6.26 -22.21 21.10
CA GLY A 132 -6.89 -21.03 20.51
C GLY A 132 -6.01 -20.31 19.48
N VAL A 133 -4.89 -20.90 19.04
CA VAL A 133 -4.02 -20.32 18.02
C VAL A 133 -4.35 -20.89 16.65
N LEU A 134 -4.57 -20.00 15.69
CA LEU A 134 -4.79 -20.36 14.29
C LEU A 134 -3.44 -20.73 13.65
N ARG A 135 -3.37 -21.88 12.95
CA ARG A 135 -2.16 -22.39 12.31
C ARG A 135 -2.45 -22.87 10.90
N ASP A 136 -1.44 -22.78 10.04
CA ASP A 136 -1.47 -23.39 8.71
C ASP A 136 -1.17 -24.89 8.75
N ALA A 137 -1.12 -25.54 7.58
CA ALA A 137 -0.85 -26.95 7.44
C ALA A 137 0.56 -27.39 7.90
N ASP A 138 1.49 -26.45 7.98
CA ASP A 138 2.86 -26.64 8.47
C ASP A 138 2.99 -26.32 9.97
N GLU A 139 1.87 -26.19 10.67
CA GLU A 139 1.76 -25.82 12.09
C GLU A 139 2.33 -24.44 12.43
N THR A 140 2.54 -23.59 11.42
CA THR A 140 2.99 -22.21 11.62
C THR A 140 1.83 -21.36 12.08
N ALA A 141 2.03 -20.59 13.17
CA ALA A 141 0.99 -19.70 13.69
C ALA A 141 0.68 -18.57 12.69
N ILE A 142 -0.60 -18.31 12.48
CA ILE A 142 -1.10 -17.21 11.66
C ILE A 142 -1.34 -16.02 12.58
N GLU A 143 -0.91 -14.84 12.14
CA GLU A 143 -1.18 -13.58 12.83
C GLU A 143 -2.67 -13.26 12.73
N ASP A 144 -3.41 -13.49 13.81
CA ASP A 144 -4.87 -13.29 13.87
C ASP A 144 -5.23 -12.31 14.99
N PHE A 145 -5.30 -11.04 14.62
CA PHE A 145 -5.75 -9.94 15.49
C PHE A 145 -7.05 -9.31 15.01
N GLY A 146 -7.76 -9.92 14.06
CA GLY A 146 -8.92 -9.31 13.41
C GLY A 146 -8.57 -8.05 12.63
N LEU A 147 -7.33 -7.93 12.15
CA LEU A 147 -6.82 -6.75 11.46
C LEU A 147 -6.83 -6.95 9.94
N PRO A 148 -6.98 -5.85 9.17
CA PRO A 148 -6.98 -5.94 7.72
C PRO A 148 -5.61 -6.25 7.12
N GLU A 149 -4.52 -6.04 7.85
CA GLU A 149 -3.15 -6.36 7.43
C GLU A 149 -2.32 -6.70 8.67
N THR A 150 -1.09 -7.20 8.47
CA THR A 150 -0.17 -7.50 9.57
C THR A 150 -0.01 -6.31 10.51
N VAL A 151 0.21 -6.58 11.79
CA VAL A 151 0.19 -5.55 12.85
C VAL A 151 1.12 -4.37 12.55
N MET A 152 2.30 -4.62 11.96
CA MET A 152 3.27 -3.55 11.70
C MET A 152 2.79 -2.56 10.62
N LEU A 153 2.10 -3.04 9.59
CA LEU A 153 1.57 -2.18 8.53
C LEU A 153 0.30 -1.45 8.97
N TRP A 154 -0.57 -2.16 9.69
CA TRP A 154 -1.81 -1.57 10.19
C TRP A 154 -1.56 -0.51 11.27
N ALA A 155 -0.72 -0.81 12.27
CA ALA A 155 -0.49 0.09 13.41
C ALA A 155 0.25 1.39 13.02
N GLU A 156 1.07 1.34 11.97
CA GLU A 156 1.79 2.53 11.49
C GLU A 156 0.89 3.49 10.72
N ALA A 157 -0.18 2.99 10.10
CA ALA A 157 -1.08 3.82 9.32
C ALA A 157 -1.86 4.79 10.20
N ARG A 158 -1.78 6.10 9.90
CA ARG A 158 -2.60 7.15 10.57
C ARG A 158 -4.08 6.97 10.31
N ARG A 159 -4.42 6.44 9.15
CA ARG A 159 -5.75 5.92 8.76
C ARG A 159 -5.56 4.75 7.84
N PHE A 160 -6.41 3.75 7.99
CA PHE A 160 -6.46 2.58 7.12
C PHE A 160 -7.89 2.42 6.62
N PHE A 161 -8.05 2.30 5.30
CA PHE A 161 -9.35 2.11 4.65
C PHE A 161 -9.37 0.76 3.94
N CYS A 162 -10.42 -0.03 4.18
CA CYS A 162 -10.69 -1.25 3.44
C CYS A 162 -11.88 -0.98 2.50
N ILE A 163 -11.70 -1.23 1.21
CA ILE A 163 -12.69 -0.96 0.17
C ILE A 163 -13.05 -2.28 -0.52
N VAL A 164 -14.34 -2.62 -0.50
CA VAL A 164 -14.87 -3.75 -1.28
C VAL A 164 -15.18 -3.23 -2.68
N THR A 165 -14.54 -3.79 -3.69
CA THR A 165 -14.67 -3.33 -5.08
C THR A 165 -14.45 -4.48 -6.07
N PRO A 166 -15.19 -4.49 -7.20
CA PRO A 166 -14.97 -5.48 -8.26
C PRO A 166 -13.66 -5.26 -9.05
N ASP A 167 -12.98 -4.14 -8.85
CA ASP A 167 -11.72 -3.78 -9.53
C ASP A 167 -10.62 -3.37 -8.53
N PRO A 168 -10.04 -4.35 -7.78
CA PRO A 168 -9.09 -4.04 -6.72
C PRO A 168 -7.85 -3.26 -7.16
N PHE A 169 -7.43 -3.41 -8.41
CA PHE A 169 -6.24 -2.74 -8.92
C PHE A 169 -6.51 -1.48 -9.75
N GLY A 170 -7.76 -1.19 -10.08
CA GLY A 170 -8.12 0.01 -10.83
C GLY A 170 -8.96 1.01 -10.04
N ASP A 171 -9.48 0.63 -8.87
CA ASP A 171 -10.27 1.50 -8.02
C ASP A 171 -9.37 2.51 -7.28
N VAL A 172 -9.72 3.78 -7.35
CA VAL A 172 -8.98 4.89 -6.73
C VAL A 172 -9.66 5.48 -5.50
N THR A 173 -10.78 4.92 -5.06
CA THR A 173 -11.54 5.37 -3.89
C THR A 173 -10.65 5.45 -2.64
N GLY A 174 -9.74 4.48 -2.47
CA GLY A 174 -8.78 4.47 -1.36
C GLY A 174 -7.84 5.68 -1.37
N VAL A 175 -7.42 6.14 -2.56
CA VAL A 175 -6.60 7.36 -2.69
C VAL A 175 -7.41 8.59 -2.28
N GLU A 176 -8.68 8.71 -2.71
CA GLU A 176 -9.57 9.83 -2.34
C GLU A 176 -9.76 9.90 -0.83
N LEU A 177 -10.07 8.77 -0.18
CA LEU A 177 -10.26 8.69 1.27
C LEU A 177 -8.97 9.06 2.03
N CYS A 178 -7.81 8.61 1.56
CA CYS A 178 -6.52 8.98 2.15
C CYS A 178 -6.24 10.48 2.01
N LEU A 179 -6.50 11.07 0.84
CA LEU A 179 -6.33 12.52 0.63
C LEU A 179 -7.24 13.35 1.53
N ASP A 180 -8.49 12.94 1.75
CA ASP A 180 -9.39 13.61 2.69
C ASP A 180 -8.93 13.45 4.14
N ALA A 181 -8.45 12.27 4.53
CA ALA A 181 -7.86 12.04 5.85
C ALA A 181 -6.60 12.89 6.07
N MET A 182 -5.79 13.12 5.03
CA MET A 182 -4.60 13.98 5.09
C MET A 182 -4.96 15.45 5.36
N LYS A 183 -6.04 15.96 4.77
CA LYS A 183 -6.53 17.32 5.04
C LYS A 183 -6.88 17.48 6.54
N ALA A 184 -7.67 16.52 7.06
CA ALA A 184 -8.06 16.53 8.47
C ALA A 184 -6.87 16.33 9.45
N TYR A 185 -5.78 15.71 8.99
CA TYR A 185 -4.56 15.51 9.79
C TYR A 185 -3.69 16.77 9.84
N ALA A 186 -3.77 17.63 8.84
CA ALA A 186 -2.99 18.87 8.72
C ALA A 186 -3.61 20.04 9.50
N ASP A 187 -4.91 19.98 9.79
CA ASP A 187 -5.66 20.96 10.61
C ASP A 187 -5.45 20.69 12.11
#